data_a57a3e6e029a5c268705119bc291efbc
#
_entry.id   a57a3e6e029a5c268705119bc291efbc
#
_cell.length_a   1.000
_cell.length_b   1.000
_cell.length_c   1.000
_cell.angle_alpha   90.00
_cell.angle_beta   90.00
_cell.angle_gamma   90.00
#
_symmetry.space_group_name_H-M   'P 1'
#
loop_
_entity.id
_entity.type
_entity.pdbx_description
1 polymer ?
#
loop_
_entity_poly.entity_id
_entity_poly.type
_entity_poly.pdbx_seq_one_letter_code
_entity_poly.pdbx_strand_id
1 'polypeptide(L)'
;MTEILVLYYSRKGSTAELARQVCRGVESVTGVTAKLRTVPPVSAESERPAKPIPESGPPYASLDDLRQADGLILGSPTRFGNMAAPLKYFLDCTSSLWLSGELAGKPAGVFTSTQSMHGGQETTLLSMMMPLIHHGMYLVGIPYTERALNETLAGGSPYGASHVAGVQDDPVLAEHEKTLAQVLGKRVAALALTLSKQSG
;
A
#
# COMPACT_ATOMS: atom_id res chain seq x y z
N MET A 1 12.07 10.22 -14.20
CA MET A 1 12.38 9.10 -13.28
C MET A 1 11.04 8.58 -12.79
N THR A 2 10.78 7.29 -12.91
CA THR A 2 9.49 6.68 -12.53
C THR A 2 9.34 6.71 -11.00
N GLU A 3 8.23 7.23 -10.48
CA GLU A 3 7.97 7.36 -9.05
C GLU A 3 6.77 6.49 -8.63
N ILE A 4 6.95 5.65 -7.62
CA ILE A 4 5.89 4.85 -7.02
C ILE A 4 5.51 5.44 -5.67
N LEU A 5 4.27 5.86 -5.54
CA LEU A 5 3.72 6.28 -4.26
C LEU A 5 3.39 5.05 -3.41
N VAL A 6 4.03 4.94 -2.25
CA VAL A 6 3.70 3.98 -1.20
C VAL A 6 2.91 4.70 -0.13
N LEU A 7 1.59 4.55 -0.18
CA LEU A 7 0.65 5.24 0.71
C LEU A 7 0.08 4.27 1.74
N TYR A 8 0.17 4.60 3.02
CA TYR A 8 -0.31 3.72 4.07
C TYR A 8 -0.89 4.46 5.27
N TYR A 9 -1.66 3.73 6.08
CA TYR A 9 -1.97 4.06 7.46
C TYR A 9 -1.40 2.99 8.39
N SER A 10 -0.85 3.38 9.54
CA SER A 10 -0.37 2.46 10.56
C SER A 10 -0.70 2.98 11.95
N ARG A 11 -1.14 2.11 12.86
CA ARG A 11 -1.44 2.47 14.24
C ARG A 11 -0.30 2.10 15.20
N LYS A 12 0.26 0.90 15.05
CA LYS A 12 1.26 0.31 15.97
C LYS A 12 2.58 -0.07 15.30
N GLY A 13 2.78 0.31 14.06
CA GLY A 13 4.06 0.13 13.35
C GLY A 13 4.10 -1.00 12.32
N SER A 14 3.32 -2.07 12.46
CA SER A 14 3.36 -3.24 11.57
C SER A 14 3.16 -2.89 10.09
N THR A 15 2.10 -2.12 9.77
CA THR A 15 1.87 -1.66 8.39
C THR A 15 2.99 -0.72 7.91
N ALA A 16 3.57 0.11 8.81
CA ALA A 16 4.69 0.97 8.48
C ALA A 16 5.96 0.16 8.15
N GLU A 17 6.21 -0.95 8.84
CA GLU A 17 7.35 -1.83 8.53
C GLU A 17 7.16 -2.52 7.18
N LEU A 18 5.97 -3.03 6.88
CA LEU A 18 5.65 -3.53 5.54
C LEU A 18 5.89 -2.47 4.46
N ALA A 19 5.44 -1.24 4.69
CA ALA A 19 5.63 -0.13 3.74
C ALA A 19 7.12 0.11 3.45
N ARG A 20 7.99 0.04 4.46
CA ARG A 20 9.45 0.13 4.27
C ARG A 20 9.99 -1.01 3.41
N GLN A 21 9.51 -2.24 3.60
CA GLN A 21 9.93 -3.37 2.78
C GLN A 21 9.43 -3.24 1.34
N VAL A 22 8.19 -2.77 1.14
CA VAL A 22 7.66 -2.42 -0.18
C VAL A 22 8.55 -1.39 -0.88
N CYS A 23 8.95 -0.30 -0.18
CA CYS A 23 9.86 0.70 -0.73
C CYS A 23 11.19 0.10 -1.17
N ARG A 24 11.79 -0.80 -0.37
CA ARG A 24 13.02 -1.52 -0.76
C ARG A 24 12.82 -2.33 -2.04
N GLY A 25 11.66 -2.96 -2.19
CA GLY A 25 11.30 -3.66 -3.43
C GLY A 25 11.19 -2.72 -4.62
N VAL A 26 10.53 -1.58 -4.47
CA VAL A 26 10.41 -0.54 -5.51
C VAL A 26 11.80 -0.07 -5.93
N GLU A 27 12.63 0.32 -4.97
CA GLU A 27 13.98 0.87 -5.19
C GLU A 27 14.98 -0.17 -5.74
N SER A 28 14.65 -1.47 -5.70
CA SER A 28 15.45 -2.52 -6.35
C SER A 28 15.38 -2.47 -7.88
N VAL A 29 14.44 -1.69 -8.44
CA VAL A 29 14.30 -1.50 -9.90
C VAL A 29 15.04 -0.25 -10.34
N THR A 30 16.09 -0.41 -11.15
CA THR A 30 16.88 0.72 -11.65
C THR A 30 16.02 1.74 -12.40
N GLY A 31 16.12 3.01 -12.04
CA GLY A 31 15.36 4.10 -12.65
C GLY A 31 13.98 4.37 -11.99
N VAL A 32 13.67 3.69 -10.88
CA VAL A 32 12.46 3.90 -10.12
C VAL A 32 12.79 4.37 -8.70
N THR A 33 11.97 5.26 -8.15
CA THR A 33 12.06 5.75 -6.78
C THR A 33 10.78 5.47 -6.01
N ALA A 34 10.89 5.27 -4.70
CA ALA A 34 9.74 5.15 -3.82
C ALA A 34 9.45 6.48 -3.11
N LYS A 35 8.20 6.91 -3.12
CA LYS A 35 7.72 8.05 -2.34
C LYS A 35 6.82 7.55 -1.22
N LEU A 36 7.32 7.56 0.00
CA LEU A 36 6.59 7.07 1.16
C LEU A 36 5.73 8.19 1.77
N ARG A 37 4.42 7.93 1.96
CA ARG A 37 3.45 8.85 2.54
C ARG A 37 2.50 8.13 3.49
N THR A 38 1.96 8.88 4.45
CA THR A 38 0.90 8.39 5.35
C THR A 38 -0.32 9.30 5.26
N VAL A 39 -1.43 8.88 5.91
CA VAL A 39 -2.64 9.69 6.04
C VAL A 39 -2.85 10.07 7.51
N PRO A 40 -3.46 11.23 7.81
CA PRO A 40 -3.78 11.61 9.18
C PRO A 40 -4.81 10.68 9.80
N PRO A 41 -4.80 10.51 11.15
CA PRO A 41 -5.86 9.78 11.83
C PRO A 41 -7.19 10.54 11.71
N VAL A 42 -8.30 9.79 11.64
CA VAL A 42 -9.64 10.36 11.74
C VAL A 42 -9.96 10.59 13.22
N SER A 43 -10.43 11.79 13.57
CA SER A 43 -10.90 12.13 14.92
C SER A 43 -12.38 11.78 15.09
N ALA A 44 -12.76 11.37 16.30
CA ALA A 44 -14.17 11.25 16.68
C ALA A 44 -14.85 12.63 16.87
N GLU A 45 -14.05 13.68 17.07
CA GLU A 45 -14.49 15.07 17.14
C GLU A 45 -14.39 15.69 15.76
N SER A 46 -15.52 15.97 15.12
CA SER A 46 -15.58 16.46 13.72
C SER A 46 -14.87 17.80 13.48
N GLU A 47 -14.62 18.58 14.52
CA GLU A 47 -13.96 19.90 14.45
C GLU A 47 -12.48 19.86 14.87
N ARG A 48 -11.91 18.71 15.17
CA ARG A 48 -10.50 18.59 15.57
C ARG A 48 -9.62 18.29 14.36
N PRO A 49 -9.03 19.31 13.73
CA PRO A 49 -8.11 19.08 12.61
C PRO A 49 -6.88 18.30 13.09
N ALA A 50 -6.37 17.41 12.24
CA ALA A 50 -5.07 16.80 12.46
C ALA A 50 -3.99 17.88 12.44
N LYS A 51 -2.87 17.66 13.16
CA LYS A 51 -1.70 18.53 13.02
C LYS A 51 -1.25 18.54 11.55
N PRO A 52 -0.81 19.69 11.01
CA PRO A 52 -0.44 19.78 9.60
C PRO A 52 0.78 18.90 9.23
N ILE A 53 1.57 18.51 10.22
CA ILE A 53 2.72 17.63 10.07
C ILE A 53 2.58 16.48 11.07
N PRO A 54 2.83 15.20 10.68
CA PRO A 54 2.82 14.08 11.61
C PRO A 54 3.92 14.25 12.67
N GLU A 55 3.67 13.79 13.89
CA GLU A 55 4.65 13.84 14.99
C GLU A 55 5.85 12.93 14.71
N SER A 56 5.65 11.88 13.94
CA SER A 56 6.68 10.93 13.52
C SER A 56 6.28 10.26 12.21
N GLY A 57 7.28 9.74 11.48
CA GLY A 57 7.06 9.06 10.21
C GLY A 57 7.09 9.99 9.00
N PRO A 58 6.67 9.52 7.82
CA PRO A 58 6.69 10.28 6.59
C PRO A 58 5.61 11.39 6.59
N PRO A 59 5.76 12.43 5.74
CA PRO A 59 4.74 13.46 5.56
C PRO A 59 3.38 12.89 5.17
N TYR A 60 2.32 13.63 5.44
CA TYR A 60 0.99 13.30 4.95
C TYR A 60 0.95 13.37 3.42
N ALA A 61 0.14 12.48 2.84
CA ALA A 61 -0.12 12.49 1.41
C ALA A 61 -1.00 13.68 1.01
N SER A 62 -0.72 14.23 -0.16
CA SER A 62 -1.58 15.16 -0.86
C SER A 62 -2.20 14.50 -2.10
N LEU A 63 -3.22 15.11 -2.70
CA LEU A 63 -3.77 14.68 -3.99
C LEU A 63 -2.74 14.83 -5.11
N ASP A 64 -1.82 15.81 -5.00
CA ASP A 64 -0.74 15.98 -5.96
C ASP A 64 0.28 14.84 -5.91
N ASP A 65 0.52 14.24 -4.74
CA ASP A 65 1.36 13.03 -4.66
C ASP A 65 0.78 11.89 -5.49
N LEU A 66 -0.56 11.70 -5.47
CA LEU A 66 -1.24 10.69 -6.31
C LEU A 66 -1.17 11.04 -7.80
N ARG A 67 -1.41 12.33 -8.13
CA ARG A 67 -1.40 12.81 -9.52
C ARG A 67 -0.06 12.57 -10.18
N GLN A 68 1.03 12.91 -9.49
CA GLN A 68 2.39 12.85 -10.01
C GLN A 68 3.01 11.45 -10.05
N ALA A 69 2.51 10.53 -9.21
CA ALA A 69 3.04 9.17 -9.16
C ALA A 69 2.74 8.37 -10.44
N ASP A 70 3.68 7.55 -10.87
CA ASP A 70 3.54 6.62 -12.00
C ASP A 70 2.93 5.28 -11.59
N GLY A 71 2.74 5.05 -10.30
CA GLY A 71 2.07 3.88 -9.72
C GLY A 71 1.79 4.08 -8.24
N LEU A 72 0.91 3.25 -7.68
CA LEU A 72 0.44 3.36 -6.30
C LEU A 72 0.55 2.01 -5.58
N ILE A 73 1.08 2.00 -4.36
CA ILE A 73 0.98 0.84 -3.48
C ILE A 73 0.32 1.27 -2.18
N LEU A 74 -0.85 0.70 -1.90
CA LEU A 74 -1.76 1.13 -0.84
C LEU A 74 -1.70 0.17 0.34
N GLY A 75 -1.52 0.69 1.57
CA GLY A 75 -1.39 -0.13 2.77
C GLY A 75 -2.26 0.31 3.93
N SER A 76 -2.88 -0.67 4.60
CA SER A 76 -3.72 -0.45 5.77
C SER A 76 -3.65 -1.62 6.75
N PRO A 77 -3.72 -1.39 8.07
CA PRO A 77 -4.08 -2.47 8.97
C PRO A 77 -5.54 -2.88 8.71
N THR A 78 -5.86 -4.15 8.98
CA THR A 78 -7.26 -4.61 8.91
C THR A 78 -8.14 -3.92 9.96
N ARG A 79 -9.36 -3.61 9.57
CA ARG A 79 -10.47 -3.23 10.44
C ARG A 79 -11.72 -3.97 9.99
N PHE A 80 -12.01 -5.08 10.70
CA PHE A 80 -13.17 -5.95 10.36
C PHE A 80 -13.14 -6.43 8.91
N GLY A 81 -11.95 -6.83 8.41
CA GLY A 81 -11.77 -7.31 7.03
C GLY A 81 -11.75 -6.19 5.98
N ASN A 82 -11.65 -4.93 6.39
CA ASN A 82 -11.58 -3.77 5.51
C ASN A 82 -10.40 -2.86 5.88
N MET A 83 -10.10 -1.85 5.05
CA MET A 83 -9.11 -0.83 5.37
C MET A 83 -9.54 0.06 6.53
N ALA A 84 -8.59 0.67 7.22
CA ALA A 84 -8.85 1.62 8.28
C ALA A 84 -9.49 2.91 7.74
N ALA A 85 -10.41 3.50 8.54
CA ALA A 85 -11.14 4.71 8.17
C ALA A 85 -10.25 5.89 7.70
N PRO A 86 -9.06 6.18 8.28
CA PRO A 86 -8.21 7.25 7.76
C PRO A 86 -7.81 7.07 6.30
N LEU A 87 -7.49 5.83 5.88
CA LEU A 87 -7.14 5.56 4.49
C LEU A 87 -8.35 5.66 3.56
N LYS A 88 -9.50 5.13 4.00
CA LYS A 88 -10.75 5.24 3.23
C LYS A 88 -11.17 6.70 3.09
N TYR A 89 -11.08 7.50 4.14
CA TYR A 89 -11.37 8.93 4.09
C TYR A 89 -10.50 9.66 3.06
N PHE A 90 -9.19 9.38 3.03
CA PHE A 90 -8.31 9.94 2.02
C PHE A 90 -8.75 9.56 0.60
N LEU A 91 -9.09 8.29 0.36
CA LEU A 91 -9.59 7.83 -0.93
C LEU A 91 -10.92 8.51 -1.31
N ASP A 92 -11.82 8.76 -0.36
CA ASP A 92 -13.08 9.47 -0.61
C ASP A 92 -12.86 10.92 -1.07
N CYS A 93 -11.72 11.52 -0.72
CA CYS A 93 -11.34 12.86 -1.19
C CYS A 93 -10.76 12.86 -2.63
N THR A 94 -10.59 11.70 -3.29
CA THR A 94 -9.95 11.61 -4.62
C THR A 94 -10.94 11.74 -5.80
N SER A 95 -12.19 12.12 -5.58
CA SER A 95 -13.23 12.18 -6.61
C SER A 95 -12.87 13.05 -7.82
N SER A 96 -12.12 14.14 -7.62
CA SER A 96 -11.64 14.99 -8.72
C SER A 96 -10.65 14.25 -9.63
N LEU A 97 -9.72 13.47 -9.05
CA LEU A 97 -8.75 12.67 -9.80
C LEU A 97 -9.43 11.52 -10.56
N TRP A 98 -10.50 10.97 -9.97
CA TRP A 98 -11.30 9.93 -10.61
C TRP A 98 -12.05 10.49 -11.84
N LEU A 99 -12.71 11.64 -11.70
CA LEU A 99 -13.43 12.29 -12.80
C LEU A 99 -12.52 12.67 -13.95
N SER A 100 -11.28 13.11 -13.67
CA SER A 100 -10.29 13.45 -14.70
C SER A 100 -9.51 12.25 -15.24
N GLY A 101 -9.66 11.05 -14.65
CA GLY A 101 -8.98 9.83 -15.08
C GLY A 101 -7.47 9.83 -14.82
N GLU A 102 -6.98 10.65 -13.89
CA GLU A 102 -5.54 10.86 -13.68
C GLU A 102 -4.77 9.63 -13.18
N LEU A 103 -5.46 8.64 -12.60
CA LEU A 103 -4.86 7.38 -12.16
C LEU A 103 -5.08 6.23 -13.15
N ALA A 104 -5.89 6.42 -14.19
CA ALA A 104 -6.21 5.37 -15.14
C ALA A 104 -4.96 4.88 -15.88
N GLY A 105 -4.82 3.55 -15.97
CA GLY A 105 -3.68 2.90 -16.63
C GLY A 105 -2.39 2.85 -15.82
N LYS A 106 -2.36 3.43 -14.60
CA LYS A 106 -1.21 3.30 -13.70
C LYS A 106 -1.27 1.97 -12.93
N PRO A 107 -0.15 1.28 -12.66
CA PRO A 107 -0.14 0.05 -11.88
C PRO A 107 -0.37 0.31 -10.40
N ALA A 108 -1.06 -0.62 -9.73
CA ALA A 108 -1.33 -0.54 -8.31
C ALA A 108 -1.17 -1.90 -7.59
N GLY A 109 -0.68 -1.86 -6.36
CA GLY A 109 -0.60 -3.00 -5.45
C GLY A 109 -1.19 -2.66 -4.08
N VAL A 110 -1.41 -3.67 -3.27
CA VAL A 110 -1.97 -3.50 -1.92
C VAL A 110 -1.23 -4.34 -0.89
N PHE A 111 -1.19 -3.87 0.38
CA PHE A 111 -0.62 -4.63 1.49
C PHE A 111 -1.36 -4.35 2.81
N THR A 112 -1.33 -5.32 3.73
CA THR A 112 -2.08 -5.22 5.01
C THR A 112 -1.31 -5.81 6.18
N SER A 113 -1.72 -5.48 7.39
CA SER A 113 -1.34 -6.19 8.62
C SER A 113 -2.58 -6.58 9.41
N THR A 114 -2.52 -7.76 10.05
CA THR A 114 -3.59 -8.31 10.89
C THR A 114 -3.02 -8.74 12.23
N GLN A 115 -3.88 -8.88 13.24
CA GLN A 115 -3.48 -9.43 14.53
C GLN A 115 -3.41 -10.96 14.50
N SER A 116 -4.28 -11.61 13.74
CA SER A 116 -4.36 -13.07 13.64
C SER A 116 -4.27 -13.55 12.19
N MET A 117 -3.84 -14.80 11.99
CA MET A 117 -3.65 -15.39 10.67
C MET A 117 -4.92 -15.39 9.82
N HIS A 118 -6.08 -15.68 10.41
CA HIS A 118 -7.38 -15.63 9.73
C HIS A 118 -8.17 -14.36 10.06
N GLY A 119 -7.47 -13.27 10.38
CA GLY A 119 -8.06 -11.99 10.81
C GLY A 119 -8.52 -11.07 9.67
N GLY A 120 -8.71 -11.56 8.46
CA GLY A 120 -9.20 -10.80 7.32
C GLY A 120 -8.10 -10.20 6.46
N GLN A 121 -6.95 -10.88 6.28
CA GLN A 121 -5.87 -10.43 5.39
C GLN A 121 -6.39 -10.27 3.96
N GLU A 122 -6.94 -11.34 3.36
CA GLU A 122 -7.40 -11.37 1.99
C GLU A 122 -8.56 -10.39 1.76
N THR A 123 -9.54 -10.36 2.66
CA THR A 123 -10.69 -9.44 2.52
C THR A 123 -10.27 -7.99 2.58
N THR A 124 -9.31 -7.64 3.44
CA THR A 124 -8.77 -6.27 3.51
C THR A 124 -8.05 -5.90 2.22
N LEU A 125 -7.21 -6.79 1.68
CA LEU A 125 -6.52 -6.58 0.41
C LEU A 125 -7.52 -6.39 -0.73
N LEU A 126 -8.50 -7.30 -0.87
CA LEU A 126 -9.54 -7.22 -1.89
C LEU A 126 -10.39 -5.95 -1.76
N SER A 127 -10.73 -5.53 -0.53
CA SER A 127 -11.49 -4.29 -0.31
C SER A 127 -10.71 -3.04 -0.76
N MET A 128 -9.38 -3.03 -0.58
CA MET A 128 -8.53 -1.94 -1.07
C MET A 128 -8.38 -1.92 -2.60
N MET A 129 -8.49 -3.08 -3.26
CA MET A 129 -8.44 -3.16 -4.72
C MET A 129 -9.65 -2.52 -5.40
N MET A 130 -10.82 -2.56 -4.77
CA MET A 130 -12.06 -2.04 -5.38
C MET A 130 -11.96 -0.55 -5.76
N PRO A 131 -11.58 0.38 -4.87
CA PRO A 131 -11.41 1.78 -5.28
C PRO A 131 -10.32 1.97 -6.33
N LEU A 132 -9.26 1.15 -6.35
CA LEU A 132 -8.21 1.24 -7.38
C LEU A 132 -8.73 0.82 -8.76
N ILE A 133 -9.59 -0.21 -8.82
CA ILE A 133 -10.29 -0.59 -10.07
C ILE A 133 -11.19 0.54 -10.54
N HIS A 134 -11.95 1.20 -9.63
CA HIS A 134 -12.78 2.35 -9.98
C HIS A 134 -11.98 3.53 -10.54
N HIS A 135 -10.74 3.70 -10.10
CA HIS A 135 -9.79 4.65 -10.67
C HIS A 135 -9.20 4.21 -12.01
N GLY A 136 -9.52 3.00 -12.51
CA GLY A 136 -8.99 2.47 -13.77
C GLY A 136 -7.54 1.98 -13.70
N MET A 137 -7.04 1.66 -12.49
CA MET A 137 -5.66 1.20 -12.30
C MET A 137 -5.48 -0.28 -12.62
N TYR A 138 -4.26 -0.68 -13.02
CA TYR A 138 -3.88 -2.08 -13.23
C TYR A 138 -3.43 -2.72 -11.91
N LEU A 139 -4.18 -3.72 -11.43
CA LEU A 139 -3.83 -4.42 -10.19
C LEU A 139 -2.66 -5.38 -10.38
N VAL A 140 -1.70 -5.33 -9.47
CA VAL A 140 -0.51 -6.17 -9.45
C VAL A 140 -0.48 -6.97 -8.15
N GLY A 141 -0.58 -8.30 -8.26
CA GLY A 141 -0.43 -9.23 -7.14
C GLY A 141 0.94 -9.89 -7.10
N ILE A 142 1.06 -10.95 -6.27
CA ILE A 142 2.26 -11.77 -6.10
C ILE A 142 1.99 -13.15 -6.72
N PRO A 143 2.77 -13.61 -7.72
CA PRO A 143 2.52 -14.90 -8.35
C PRO A 143 3.03 -16.07 -7.51
N TYR A 144 2.43 -17.24 -7.63
CA TYR A 144 2.87 -18.47 -6.97
C TYR A 144 4.23 -19.02 -7.43
N THR A 145 4.85 -18.40 -8.43
CA THR A 145 6.25 -18.62 -8.78
C THR A 145 7.23 -18.10 -7.72
N GLU A 146 6.76 -17.21 -6.84
CA GLU A 146 7.51 -16.76 -5.67
C GLU A 146 7.46 -17.82 -4.58
N ARG A 147 8.59 -18.48 -4.34
CA ARG A 147 8.70 -19.60 -3.40
C ARG A 147 8.23 -19.23 -1.99
N ALA A 148 8.56 -18.02 -1.52
CA ALA A 148 8.13 -17.51 -0.22
C ALA A 148 6.61 -17.55 0.00
N LEU A 149 5.80 -17.45 -1.08
CA LEU A 149 4.35 -17.50 -1.00
C LEU A 149 3.83 -18.92 -0.66
N ASN A 150 4.56 -19.96 -1.09
CA ASN A 150 4.22 -21.35 -0.80
C ASN A 150 4.75 -21.81 0.57
N GLU A 151 5.79 -21.15 1.10
CA GLU A 151 6.52 -21.57 2.30
C GLU A 151 6.15 -20.78 3.55
N THR A 152 5.46 -19.64 3.40
CA THR A 152 5.11 -18.80 4.54
C THR A 152 4.19 -19.52 5.52
N LEU A 153 4.50 -19.40 6.82
CA LEU A 153 3.65 -19.82 7.94
C LEU A 153 3.10 -18.61 8.71
N ALA A 154 3.25 -17.41 8.14
CA ALA A 154 2.78 -16.14 8.69
C ALA A 154 1.96 -15.38 7.63
N GLY A 155 2.19 -14.09 7.45
CA GLY A 155 1.53 -13.32 6.40
C GLY A 155 2.03 -13.65 4.99
N GLY A 156 1.28 -13.20 4.01
CA GLY A 156 1.54 -13.36 2.58
C GLY A 156 0.35 -13.95 1.83
N SER A 157 0.02 -13.36 0.70
CA SER A 157 -1.05 -13.84 -0.17
C SER A 157 -0.78 -13.45 -1.65
N PRO A 158 -1.44 -14.11 -2.62
CA PRO A 158 -1.31 -13.72 -4.03
C PRO A 158 -1.94 -12.34 -4.31
N TYR A 159 -2.84 -11.88 -3.45
CA TYR A 159 -3.51 -10.58 -3.60
C TYR A 159 -2.60 -9.40 -3.18
N GLY A 160 -1.61 -9.65 -2.32
CA GLY A 160 -0.68 -8.63 -1.83
C GLY A 160 0.10 -9.09 -0.62
N ALA A 161 1.07 -8.30 -0.19
CA ALA A 161 1.86 -8.59 0.99
C ALA A 161 1.03 -8.41 2.26
N SER A 162 1.26 -9.27 3.27
CA SER A 162 0.60 -9.14 4.56
C SER A 162 1.52 -9.54 5.71
N HIS A 163 1.17 -9.08 6.92
CA HIS A 163 1.87 -9.37 8.16
C HIS A 163 0.89 -9.79 9.24
N VAL A 164 1.26 -10.82 10.01
CA VAL A 164 0.54 -11.27 11.20
C VAL A 164 1.28 -10.80 12.45
N ALA A 165 0.78 -9.71 13.06
CA ALA A 165 1.41 -9.07 14.22
C ALA A 165 1.22 -9.82 15.56
N GLY A 166 0.32 -10.81 15.60
CA GLY A 166 0.00 -11.53 16.84
C GLY A 166 -0.69 -10.66 17.88
N VAL A 167 -0.98 -11.26 19.03
CA VAL A 167 -1.65 -10.56 20.17
C VAL A 167 -0.79 -9.47 20.80
N GLN A 168 0.52 -9.51 20.61
CA GLN A 168 1.46 -8.51 21.12
C GLN A 168 1.62 -7.30 20.19
N ASP A 169 0.94 -7.31 19.02
CA ASP A 169 1.09 -6.28 17.97
C ASP A 169 2.56 -6.10 17.55
N ASP A 170 3.30 -7.21 17.42
CA ASP A 170 4.72 -7.20 17.08
C ASP A 170 4.93 -6.62 15.66
N PRO A 171 5.71 -5.56 15.48
CA PRO A 171 6.03 -5.01 14.17
C PRO A 171 7.13 -5.79 13.44
N VAL A 172 7.75 -6.78 14.04
CA VAL A 172 8.85 -7.58 13.45
C VAL A 172 8.29 -8.52 12.40
N LEU A 173 8.72 -8.32 11.15
CA LEU A 173 8.29 -9.15 10.03
C LEU A 173 9.08 -10.45 9.97
N ALA A 174 8.40 -11.57 9.66
CA ALA A 174 9.05 -12.81 9.26
C ALA A 174 9.80 -12.62 7.92
N GLU A 175 10.81 -13.46 7.65
CA GLU A 175 11.62 -13.32 6.42
C GLU A 175 10.79 -13.48 5.14
N HIS A 176 9.83 -14.40 5.12
CA HIS A 176 8.91 -14.56 3.98
C HIS A 176 8.03 -13.32 3.78
N GLU A 177 7.54 -12.69 4.86
CA GLU A 177 6.75 -11.46 4.78
C GLU A 177 7.55 -10.30 4.20
N LYS A 178 8.83 -10.14 4.62
CA LYS A 178 9.76 -9.14 4.06
C LYS A 178 9.98 -9.38 2.57
N THR A 179 10.27 -10.64 2.20
CA THR A 179 10.48 -11.05 0.81
C THR A 179 9.28 -10.73 -0.05
N LEU A 180 8.07 -11.12 0.38
CA LEU A 180 6.84 -10.88 -0.36
C LEU A 180 6.50 -9.38 -0.48
N ALA A 181 6.78 -8.58 0.55
CA ALA A 181 6.62 -7.13 0.49
C ALA A 181 7.56 -6.49 -0.54
N GLN A 182 8.82 -6.93 -0.58
CA GLN A 182 9.79 -6.48 -1.58
C GLN A 182 9.42 -6.92 -3.00
N VAL A 183 8.95 -8.16 -3.16
CA VAL A 183 8.45 -8.67 -4.46
C VAL A 183 7.29 -7.82 -4.98
N LEU A 184 6.32 -7.50 -4.14
CA LEU A 184 5.20 -6.63 -4.52
C LEU A 184 5.71 -5.27 -5.02
N GLY A 185 6.58 -4.62 -4.26
CA GLY A 185 7.17 -3.32 -4.63
C GLY A 185 7.91 -3.38 -5.96
N LYS A 186 8.77 -4.38 -6.14
CA LYS A 186 9.54 -4.61 -7.38
C LYS A 186 8.62 -4.82 -8.59
N ARG A 187 7.55 -5.59 -8.45
CA ARG A 187 6.60 -5.88 -9.55
C ARG A 187 5.84 -4.65 -10.01
N VAL A 188 5.31 -3.85 -9.07
CA VAL A 188 4.63 -2.58 -9.40
C VAL A 188 5.60 -1.61 -10.08
N ALA A 189 6.81 -1.47 -9.55
CA ALA A 189 7.84 -0.61 -10.11
C ALA A 189 8.26 -1.01 -11.53
N ALA A 190 8.49 -2.30 -11.77
CA ALA A 190 8.87 -2.81 -13.09
C ALA A 190 7.76 -2.56 -14.13
N LEU A 191 6.49 -2.75 -13.76
CA LEU A 191 5.37 -2.47 -14.66
C LEU A 191 5.25 -0.97 -14.95
N ALA A 192 5.35 -0.10 -13.92
CA ALA A 192 5.32 1.35 -14.10
C ALA A 192 6.42 1.83 -15.04
N LEU A 193 7.65 1.32 -14.86
CA LEU A 193 8.79 1.65 -15.74
C LEU A 193 8.56 1.19 -17.19
N THR A 194 7.88 0.06 -17.39
CA THR A 194 7.55 -0.44 -18.74
C THR A 194 6.52 0.46 -19.42
N LEU A 195 5.46 0.84 -18.68
CA LEU A 195 4.39 1.69 -19.19
C LEU A 195 4.88 3.10 -19.50
N SER A 196 5.74 3.69 -18.66
CA SER A 196 6.29 5.04 -18.90
C SER A 196 7.13 5.13 -20.18
N LYS A 197 7.82 4.04 -20.57
CA LYS A 197 8.60 3.97 -21.83
C LYS A 197 7.73 3.86 -23.09
N GLN A 198 6.48 3.43 -22.96
CA GLN A 198 5.56 3.29 -24.11
C GLN A 198 4.75 4.58 -24.36
N SER A 199 4.72 5.49 -23.40
CA SER A 199 3.96 6.74 -23.49
C SER A 199 4.81 7.93 -23.97
N GLY A 200 6.09 7.75 -24.22
CA GLY A 200 7.05 8.74 -24.78
C GLY A 200 7.55 8.32 -26.14
#